data_9e95c7fd792dc0fd3d324b19f417d187
#
_entry.id   9e95c7fd792dc0fd3d324b19f417d187
#
_cell.length_a   1.000
_cell.length_b   1.000
_cell.length_c   1.000
_cell.angle_alpha   90.00
_cell.angle_beta   90.00
_cell.angle_gamma   90.00
#
_symmetry.space_group_name_H-M   'P 1'
#
loop_
_entity.id
_entity.type
_entity.pdbx_description
1 polymer ?
#
loop_
_entity_poly.entity_id
_entity_poly.type
_entity_poly.pdbx_seq_one_letter_code
_entity_poly.pdbx_strand_id
1 'polypeptide(L)'
;SVPKIDFKELYFWEYSTKIRDAVDLPLAYLGGVRSSDNVAQCMEAGFDAVQLARPLLREPDLVNRWRDQGGTSLCDNCNSCVAYIYHPAGTWCIHQPPNALVDNQVFASTG
;
A
#
# COMPACT_ATOMS: atom_id res chain seq x y z
N SER A 1 -17.06 -13.57 -0.73
CA SER A 1 -16.78 -12.42 -1.60
C SER A 1 -16.32 -11.23 -0.78
N VAL A 2 -15.53 -10.37 -1.39
CA VAL A 2 -15.02 -9.17 -0.74
C VAL A 2 -16.00 -8.03 -0.98
N PRO A 3 -16.43 -7.30 0.06
CA PRO A 3 -17.32 -6.17 -0.12
C PRO A 3 -16.68 -5.12 -1.04
N LYS A 4 -17.47 -4.56 -1.94
CA LYS A 4 -17.03 -3.44 -2.75
C LYS A 4 -17.28 -2.15 -2.00
N ILE A 5 -16.21 -1.44 -1.72
CA ILE A 5 -16.26 -0.15 -1.04
C ILE A 5 -15.61 0.86 -1.99
N ASP A 6 -16.28 1.99 -2.21
CA ASP A 6 -15.74 3.03 -3.05
C ASP A 6 -14.41 3.52 -2.48
N PHE A 7 -13.38 3.50 -3.32
CA PHE A 7 -12.06 3.96 -2.90
C PHE A 7 -12.02 5.49 -2.88
N LYS A 8 -11.38 6.02 -1.82
CA LYS A 8 -11.05 7.43 -1.71
C LYS A 8 -9.60 7.54 -1.26
N GLU A 9 -8.81 8.33 -1.94
CA GLU A 9 -7.42 8.57 -1.53
C GLU A 9 -7.38 9.15 -0.13
N LEU A 10 -6.42 8.68 0.68
CA LEU A 10 -6.22 9.14 2.05
C LEU A 10 -7.52 9.08 2.88
N TYR A 11 -8.25 7.95 2.79
CA TYR A 11 -9.59 7.84 3.37
C TYR A 11 -9.64 7.97 4.90
N PHE A 12 -8.51 7.88 5.61
CA PHE A 12 -8.42 8.12 7.05
C PHE A 12 -7.86 9.50 7.39
N TRP A 13 -7.71 10.39 6.41
CA TRP A 13 -7.06 11.68 6.59
C TRP A 13 -7.70 12.52 7.70
N GLU A 14 -9.00 12.61 7.70
CA GLU A 14 -9.72 13.43 8.68
C GLU A 14 -9.41 13.01 10.11
N TYR A 15 -9.49 11.71 10.39
CA TYR A 15 -9.24 11.17 11.72
C TYR A 15 -7.76 11.21 12.07
N SER A 16 -6.92 10.88 11.13
CA SER A 16 -5.48 10.79 11.34
C SER A 16 -4.86 12.14 11.64
N THR A 17 -5.31 13.20 10.98
CA THR A 17 -4.82 14.56 11.25
C THR A 17 -5.26 15.04 12.62
N LYS A 18 -6.44 14.69 13.07
CA LYS A 18 -6.89 15.00 14.42
C LYS A 18 -6.01 14.34 15.48
N ILE A 19 -5.62 13.08 15.25
CA ILE A 19 -4.70 12.37 16.14
C ILE A 19 -3.33 13.04 16.12
N ARG A 20 -2.84 13.40 14.92
CA ARG A 20 -1.55 14.08 14.78
C ARG A 20 -1.52 15.37 15.60
N ASP A 21 -2.59 16.15 15.57
CA ASP A 21 -2.68 17.40 16.31
C ASP A 21 -2.77 17.19 17.81
N ALA A 22 -3.29 16.05 18.25
CA ALA A 22 -3.57 15.78 19.66
C ALA A 22 -2.39 15.17 20.41
N VAL A 23 -1.40 14.57 19.73
CA VAL A 23 -0.29 13.87 20.38
C VAL A 23 1.04 14.28 19.77
N ASP A 24 2.11 14.21 20.58
CA ASP A 24 3.48 14.52 20.14
C ASP A 24 4.30 13.26 19.82
N LEU A 25 3.66 12.11 19.77
CA LEU A 25 4.33 10.86 19.48
C LEU A 25 4.67 10.73 17.99
N PRO A 26 5.72 9.97 17.64
CA PRO A 26 5.92 9.60 16.25
C PRO A 26 4.71 8.82 15.73
N LEU A 27 4.23 9.19 14.55
CA LEU A 27 3.05 8.57 13.94
C LEU A 27 3.34 8.21 12.49
N ALA A 28 2.84 7.03 12.09
CA ALA A 28 2.83 6.61 10.70
C ALA A 28 1.40 6.72 10.16
N TYR A 29 1.24 7.32 9.00
CA TYR A 29 -0.05 7.37 8.33
C TYR A 29 -0.33 6.06 7.61
N LEU A 30 -1.55 5.56 7.72
CA LEU A 30 -2.04 4.40 6.97
C LEU A 30 -3.43 4.72 6.45
N GLY A 31 -3.68 4.44 5.19
CA GLY A 31 -5.03 4.52 4.64
C GLY A 31 -5.10 5.25 3.32
N GLY A 32 -5.27 4.51 2.23
CA GLY A 32 -5.53 5.09 0.91
C GLY A 32 -4.38 5.83 0.28
N VAL A 33 -3.15 5.52 0.65
CA VAL A 33 -1.97 6.10 0.00
C VAL A 33 -1.81 5.43 -1.36
N ARG A 34 -1.90 6.22 -2.42
CA ARG A 34 -1.90 5.72 -3.78
C ARG A 34 -0.80 6.31 -4.65
N SER A 35 -0.23 7.43 -4.25
CA SER A 35 0.75 8.14 -5.07
C SER A 35 1.88 8.72 -4.21
N SER A 36 2.98 9.04 -4.87
CA SER A 36 4.07 9.78 -4.20
C SER A 36 3.60 11.14 -3.70
N ASP A 37 2.62 11.76 -4.36
CA ASP A 37 2.04 13.01 -3.88
C ASP A 37 1.31 12.82 -2.56
N ASN A 38 0.61 11.70 -2.39
CA ASN A 38 -0.02 11.37 -1.11
C ASN A 38 1.03 11.24 0.00
N VAL A 39 2.17 10.62 -0.30
CA VAL A 39 3.27 10.50 0.67
C VAL A 39 3.78 11.88 1.06
N ALA A 40 4.03 12.75 0.09
CA ALA A 40 4.48 14.11 0.36
C ALA A 40 3.47 14.86 1.22
N GLN A 41 2.19 14.72 0.96
CA GLN A 41 1.12 15.35 1.73
C GLN A 41 1.14 14.87 3.19
N CYS A 42 1.34 13.58 3.42
CA CYS A 42 1.44 13.03 4.77
C CYS A 42 2.65 13.60 5.50
N MET A 43 3.79 13.67 4.84
CA MET A 43 5.01 14.19 5.46
C MET A 43 4.87 15.67 5.80
N GLU A 44 4.26 16.45 4.92
CA GLU A 44 4.00 17.87 5.17
C GLU A 44 3.03 18.08 6.34
N ALA A 45 2.11 17.16 6.55
CA ALA A 45 1.16 17.24 7.67
C ALA A 45 1.80 16.85 9.01
N GLY A 46 3.06 16.40 9.00
CA GLY A 46 3.80 16.09 10.23
C GLY A 46 3.85 14.62 10.60
N PHE A 47 3.39 13.72 9.74
CA PHE A 47 3.58 12.30 9.97
C PHE A 47 5.04 11.91 9.75
N ASP A 48 5.52 10.97 10.55
CA ASP A 48 6.93 10.55 10.52
C ASP A 48 7.21 9.47 9.50
N ALA A 49 6.16 8.73 9.11
CA ALA A 49 6.25 7.65 8.14
C ALA A 49 4.88 7.41 7.49
N VAL A 50 4.89 6.60 6.45
CA VAL A 50 3.68 6.18 5.74
C VAL A 50 3.71 4.68 5.58
N GLN A 51 2.58 4.03 5.79
CA GLN A 51 2.43 2.58 5.65
C GLN A 51 1.62 2.25 4.40
N LEU A 52 2.06 1.21 3.71
CA LEU A 52 1.43 0.70 2.51
C LEU A 52 1.31 -0.82 2.61
N ALA A 53 0.25 -1.39 2.05
CA ALA A 53 0.12 -2.84 1.97
C ALA A 53 -0.26 -3.28 0.56
N ARG A 54 -1.49 -3.06 0.15
CA ARG A 54 -1.99 -3.55 -1.14
C ARG A 54 -1.21 -3.04 -2.35
N PRO A 55 -0.80 -1.76 -2.41
CA PRO A 55 0.03 -1.30 -3.52
C PRO A 55 1.34 -2.09 -3.68
N LEU A 56 1.92 -2.54 -2.56
CA LEU A 56 3.15 -3.33 -2.59
C LEU A 56 2.92 -4.78 -3.02
N LEU A 57 1.72 -5.30 -2.84
CA LEU A 57 1.36 -6.60 -3.41
C LEU A 57 1.32 -6.52 -4.94
N ARG A 58 0.83 -5.40 -5.47
CA ARG A 58 0.78 -5.17 -6.92
C ARG A 58 2.17 -4.89 -7.49
N GLU A 59 2.97 -4.05 -6.78
CA GLU A 59 4.28 -3.62 -7.21
C GLU A 59 5.27 -3.69 -6.06
N PRO A 60 6.00 -4.80 -5.88
CA PRO A 60 6.97 -4.91 -4.79
C PRO A 60 8.06 -3.83 -4.80
N ASP A 61 8.40 -3.27 -5.96
CA ASP A 61 9.41 -2.23 -6.09
C ASP A 61 8.84 -0.80 -6.13
N LEU A 62 7.58 -0.64 -5.75
CA LEU A 62 6.86 0.64 -5.85
C LEU A 62 7.59 1.79 -5.17
N VAL A 63 8.12 1.57 -3.97
CA VAL A 63 8.79 2.64 -3.21
C VAL A 63 10.03 3.13 -3.95
N ASN A 64 10.78 2.21 -4.55
CA ASN A 64 11.96 2.56 -5.36
C ASN A 64 11.53 3.37 -6.59
N ARG A 65 10.47 2.94 -7.25
CA ARG A 65 9.95 3.66 -8.42
C ARG A 65 9.50 5.07 -8.04
N TRP A 66 8.81 5.22 -6.92
CA TRP A 66 8.37 6.53 -6.45
C TRP A 66 9.56 7.44 -6.09
N ARG A 67 10.59 6.87 -5.46
CA ARG A 67 11.79 7.64 -5.15
C ARG A 67 12.45 8.17 -6.42
N ASP A 68 12.51 7.38 -7.47
CA ASP A 68 13.24 7.74 -8.68
C ASP A 68 12.40 8.53 -9.68
N GLN A 69 11.11 8.26 -9.77
CA GLN A 69 10.25 8.83 -10.80
C GLN A 69 8.97 9.47 -10.26
N GLY A 70 8.57 9.17 -9.05
CA GLY A 70 7.27 9.54 -8.53
C GLY A 70 6.13 8.79 -9.20
N GLY A 71 4.92 9.30 -9.05
CA GLY A 71 3.75 8.79 -9.75
C GLY A 71 2.75 8.06 -8.87
N THR A 72 1.89 7.30 -9.52
CA THR A 72 0.75 6.62 -8.91
C THR A 72 0.96 5.10 -8.91
N SER A 73 0.44 4.44 -7.88
CA SER A 73 0.42 2.98 -7.81
C SER A 73 -0.45 2.39 -8.92
N LEU A 74 -0.09 1.21 -9.40
CA LEU A 74 -0.91 0.45 -10.32
C LEU A 74 -2.07 -0.28 -9.63
N CYS A 75 -2.07 -0.33 -8.29
CA CYS A 75 -3.16 -0.94 -7.54
C CYS A 75 -4.45 -0.13 -7.73
N ASP A 76 -5.51 -0.80 -8.18
CA ASP A 76 -6.82 -0.17 -8.40
C ASP A 76 -7.76 -0.29 -7.21
N ASN A 77 -7.27 -0.84 -6.10
CA ASN A 77 -8.03 -1.01 -4.85
C ASN A 77 -9.28 -1.90 -5.01
N CYS A 78 -9.22 -2.88 -5.88
CA CYS A 78 -10.31 -3.83 -6.08
C CYS A 78 -10.52 -4.78 -4.89
N ASN A 79 -9.55 -4.87 -3.97
CA ASN A 79 -9.58 -5.70 -2.77
C ASN A 79 -9.60 -7.20 -3.02
N SER A 80 -9.38 -7.65 -4.24
CA SER A 80 -9.42 -9.09 -4.56
C SER A 80 -8.29 -9.85 -3.87
N CYS A 81 -7.16 -9.19 -3.57
CA CYS A 81 -6.06 -9.82 -2.82
C CYS A 81 -6.48 -10.24 -1.42
N VAL A 82 -7.46 -9.59 -0.81
CA VAL A 82 -7.94 -9.92 0.53
C VAL A 82 -8.51 -11.34 0.56
N ALA A 83 -9.06 -11.82 -0.54
CA ALA A 83 -9.59 -13.19 -0.62
C ALA A 83 -8.51 -14.26 -0.47
N TYR A 84 -7.24 -13.90 -0.62
CA TYR A 84 -6.13 -14.84 -0.58
C TYR A 84 -5.32 -14.76 0.71
N ILE A 85 -5.76 -14.01 1.72
CA ILE A 85 -5.01 -13.83 2.96
C ILE A 85 -4.64 -15.18 3.62
N TYR A 86 -5.54 -16.13 3.58
CA TYR A 86 -5.32 -17.44 4.20
C TYR A 86 -4.99 -18.55 3.19
N HIS A 87 -4.68 -18.18 1.95
CA HIS A 87 -4.34 -19.16 0.94
C HIS A 87 -2.98 -19.80 1.27
N PRO A 88 -2.84 -21.15 1.11
CA PRO A 88 -1.57 -21.82 1.44
C PRO A 88 -0.35 -21.28 0.67
N ALA A 89 -0.55 -20.79 -0.54
CA ALA A 89 0.54 -20.22 -1.35
C ALA A 89 0.79 -18.75 -1.03
N GLY A 90 0.08 -18.16 -0.07
CA GLY A 90 0.19 -16.75 0.29
C GLY A 90 -0.80 -15.88 -0.47
N THR A 91 -0.76 -14.59 -0.17
CA THR A 91 -1.61 -13.61 -0.86
C THR A 91 -0.86 -12.99 -2.03
N TRP A 92 -1.58 -12.62 -3.06
CA TRP A 92 -1.00 -11.94 -4.23
C TRP A 92 -2.04 -11.04 -4.90
N CYS A 93 -1.56 -10.16 -5.79
CA CYS A 93 -2.45 -9.34 -6.60
C CYS A 93 -2.97 -10.14 -7.79
N ILE A 94 -4.29 -10.14 -8.02
CA ILE A 94 -4.88 -10.85 -9.16
C ILE A 94 -4.43 -10.28 -10.52
N HIS A 95 -3.98 -9.04 -10.53
CA HIS A 95 -3.47 -8.37 -11.73
C HIS A 95 -1.97 -8.62 -11.94
N GLN A 96 -1.33 -9.34 -11.02
CA GLN A 96 0.07 -9.74 -11.12
C GLN A 96 0.14 -11.24 -10.87
N PRO A 97 0.37 -12.05 -11.91
CA PRO A 97 0.37 -13.51 -11.77
C PRO A 97 1.41 -13.98 -10.74
N PRO A 98 1.10 -15.03 -9.98
CA PRO A 98 2.07 -15.58 -9.00
C PRO A 98 3.41 -15.95 -9.63
N ASN A 99 3.44 -16.31 -10.91
CA ASN A 99 4.67 -16.63 -11.61
C ASN A 99 5.66 -15.46 -11.62
N ALA A 100 5.17 -14.23 -11.68
CA ALA A 100 6.05 -13.06 -11.66
C ALA A 100 6.83 -12.96 -10.34
N LEU A 101 6.21 -13.37 -9.24
CA LEU A 101 6.87 -13.38 -7.92
C LEU A 101 7.92 -14.48 -7.85
N VAL A 102 7.63 -15.64 -8.42
CA VAL A 102 8.60 -16.76 -8.50
C VAL A 102 9.81 -16.36 -9.33
N ASP A 103 9.57 -15.74 -10.48
CA ASP A 103 10.62 -15.30 -11.38
C ASP A 103 11.53 -14.24 -10.74
N ASN A 104 11.02 -13.50 -9.75
CA ASN A 104 11.81 -12.53 -9.01
C ASN A 104 12.68 -13.16 -7.94
N GLN A 105 12.77 -14.46 -7.87
CA GLN A 105 13.60 -15.20 -6.93
C GLN A 105 13.12 -15.12 -5.48
N VAL A 106 12.01 -14.49 -5.21
CA VAL A 106 11.50 -14.35 -3.83
C VAL A 106 11.19 -15.72 -3.25
N PHE A 107 10.40 -16.51 -3.98
CA PHE A 107 10.04 -17.85 -3.54
C PHE A 107 11.12 -18.87 -3.84
N ALA A 108 11.86 -18.69 -4.93
CA ALA A 108 12.94 -19.61 -5.30
C ALA A 108 14.07 -19.59 -4.26
N SER A 109 14.35 -18.44 -3.65
CA SER A 109 15.40 -18.33 -2.63
C SER A 109 14.98 -18.89 -1.29
N THR A 110 13.68 -18.98 -1.02
CA THR A 110 13.14 -19.51 0.24
C THR A 110 12.67 -20.94 0.13
N GLY A 111 12.53 -21.41 -1.09
CA GLY A 111 12.02 -22.75 -1.41
C GLY A 111 12.96 -23.89 -1.16
#